data_fb2c6f038f60969c03ccceb5eda4ff11
#
_entry.id   fb2c6f038f60969c03ccceb5eda4ff11
#
_cell.length_a   1.000
_cell.length_b   1.000
_cell.length_c   1.000
_cell.angle_alpha   90.00
_cell.angle_beta   90.00
_cell.angle_gamma   90.00
#
_symmetry.space_group_name_H-M   'P 1'
#
loop_
_entity.id
_entity.type
_entity.pdbx_description
1 polymer ?
#
loop_
_entity_poly.entity_id
_entity_poly.type
_entity_poly.pdbx_seq_one_letter_code
_entity_poly.pdbx_strand_id
1 'polypeptide(L)'
;MKQEVYLCEQKGTTFIVVDTEENIQQAIERDKDENRSEFVKYLQRNDPSGFNEFRARKLNLSKDKIKEPLGISFLGVEETDVEYLNSQVEHLNINKINIRDSKLDIPLPEHITDNVKTFFCGGKVKGVIDLDLYKNLEEINILDWDTKIKFKNDSKKNNIRKLVVWYHKPKEKTLKTLIEFLYNLEILEINHTNIETLEGVENLRFLKEIEIQYGRNLKQIDYLNECKKLGKVFFNNCKKIEDMEKLHQREGLYIQKAALPG
;
A
#
# COMPACT_ATOMS: atom_id res chain seq x y z
N MET A 1 -12.44 17.52 -17.44
CA MET A 1 -13.40 17.87 -16.36
C MET A 1 -12.64 18.47 -15.22
N LYS A 2 -13.21 19.46 -14.50
CA LYS A 2 -12.55 20.10 -13.39
C LYS A 2 -12.55 19.16 -12.17
N GLN A 3 -11.39 18.91 -11.58
CA GLN A 3 -11.27 18.18 -10.32
C GLN A 3 -11.62 19.11 -9.16
N GLU A 4 -12.22 18.54 -8.13
CA GLU A 4 -12.57 19.22 -6.90
C GLU A 4 -12.20 18.34 -5.69
N VAL A 5 -12.21 18.95 -4.52
CA VAL A 5 -11.86 18.29 -3.26
C VAL A 5 -13.12 17.99 -2.46
N TYR A 6 -13.31 16.73 -2.12
CA TYR A 6 -14.46 16.24 -1.37
C TYR A 6 -14.05 15.68 -0.02
N LEU A 7 -14.86 15.95 1.00
CA LEU A 7 -14.82 15.26 2.26
C LEU A 7 -15.73 14.04 2.17
N CYS A 8 -15.14 12.87 2.39
CA CYS A 8 -15.82 11.60 2.28
C CYS A 8 -15.83 10.87 3.62
N GLU A 9 -16.91 10.15 3.88
CA GLU A 9 -17.07 9.31 5.07
C GLU A 9 -17.49 7.91 4.63
N GLN A 10 -16.77 6.91 5.10
CA GLN A 10 -17.10 5.51 4.90
C GLN A 10 -16.60 4.67 6.08
N LYS A 11 -17.40 3.76 6.60
CA LYS A 11 -17.03 2.86 7.71
C LYS A 11 -16.49 3.60 8.94
N GLY A 12 -17.08 4.74 9.26
CA GLY A 12 -16.63 5.56 10.38
C GLY A 12 -15.27 6.26 10.17
N THR A 13 -14.72 6.19 8.97
CA THR A 13 -13.46 6.85 8.61
C THR A 13 -13.76 8.06 7.72
N THR A 14 -13.17 9.18 8.08
CA THR A 14 -13.21 10.41 7.27
C THR A 14 -11.93 10.52 6.46
N PHE A 15 -12.05 10.83 5.16
CA PHE A 15 -10.92 11.02 4.26
C PHE A 15 -11.26 12.03 3.17
N ILE A 16 -10.24 12.54 2.50
CA ILE A 16 -10.38 13.47 1.38
C ILE A 16 -10.23 12.71 0.06
N VAL A 17 -11.06 13.07 -0.92
CA VAL A 17 -10.96 12.56 -2.28
C VAL A 17 -10.80 13.73 -3.24
N VAL A 18 -9.84 13.60 -4.15
CA VAL A 18 -9.65 14.50 -5.29
C VAL A 18 -10.20 13.80 -6.52
N ASP A 19 -11.33 14.28 -7.04
CA ASP A 19 -12.00 13.67 -8.19
C ASP A 19 -12.96 14.66 -8.86
N THR A 20 -13.58 14.25 -9.98
CA THR A 20 -14.64 15.00 -10.62
C THR A 20 -15.98 14.81 -9.92
N GLU A 21 -16.87 15.78 -10.04
CA GLU A 21 -18.23 15.68 -9.49
C GLU A 21 -18.99 14.47 -10.04
N GLU A 22 -18.81 14.16 -11.32
CA GLU A 22 -19.45 13.01 -11.97
C GLU A 22 -19.03 11.69 -11.33
N ASN A 23 -17.72 11.48 -11.12
CA ASN A 23 -17.19 10.26 -10.49
C ASN A 23 -17.68 10.11 -9.05
N ILE A 24 -17.73 11.20 -8.29
CA ILE A 24 -18.25 11.19 -6.92
C ILE A 24 -19.75 10.82 -6.90
N GLN A 25 -20.55 11.38 -7.79
CA GLN A 25 -21.97 11.02 -7.88
C GLN A 25 -22.17 9.56 -8.28
N GLN A 26 -21.37 9.05 -9.22
CA GLN A 26 -21.38 7.63 -9.58
C GLN A 26 -20.97 6.73 -8.40
N ALA A 27 -20.01 7.16 -7.58
CA ALA A 27 -19.60 6.41 -6.39
C ALA A 27 -20.71 6.35 -5.34
N ILE A 28 -21.37 7.47 -5.07
CA ILE A 28 -22.54 7.55 -4.17
C ILE A 28 -23.67 6.65 -4.67
N GLU A 29 -23.98 6.74 -5.96
CA GLU A 29 -25.07 5.95 -6.54
C GLU A 29 -24.80 4.45 -6.48
N ARG A 30 -23.56 4.04 -6.79
CA ARG A 30 -23.15 2.62 -6.74
C ARG A 30 -23.19 2.04 -5.33
N ASP A 31 -22.98 2.86 -4.30
CA ASP A 31 -22.96 2.42 -2.90
C ASP A 31 -24.36 2.41 -2.24
N LYS A 32 -25.40 2.85 -2.93
CA LYS A 32 -26.78 2.69 -2.45
C LYS A 32 -27.15 1.20 -2.31
N ASP A 33 -27.89 0.85 -1.27
CA ASP A 33 -28.27 -0.54 -0.96
C ASP A 33 -28.93 -1.25 -2.15
N GLU A 34 -29.76 -0.54 -2.90
CA GLU A 34 -30.47 -1.06 -4.08
C GLU A 34 -29.52 -1.49 -5.22
N ASN A 35 -28.35 -0.85 -5.32
CA ASN A 35 -27.37 -1.09 -6.39
C ASN A 35 -26.26 -2.06 -5.99
N ARG A 36 -26.22 -2.49 -4.72
CA ARG A 36 -25.21 -3.44 -4.23
C ARG A 36 -25.44 -4.84 -4.78
N SER A 37 -24.35 -5.52 -5.15
CA SER A 37 -24.42 -6.93 -5.53
C SER A 37 -24.91 -7.81 -4.37
N GLU A 38 -25.53 -8.96 -4.67
CA GLU A 38 -25.98 -9.90 -3.65
C GLU A 38 -24.84 -10.39 -2.74
N PHE A 39 -23.62 -10.49 -3.28
CA PHE A 39 -22.44 -10.81 -2.47
C PHE A 39 -22.14 -9.72 -1.43
N VAL A 40 -22.17 -8.44 -1.82
CA VAL A 40 -21.97 -7.32 -0.90
C VAL A 40 -23.08 -7.25 0.15
N LYS A 41 -24.33 -7.47 -0.23
CA LYS A 41 -25.47 -7.56 0.70
C LYS A 41 -25.32 -8.71 1.68
N TYR A 42 -24.80 -9.85 1.22
CA TYR A 42 -24.48 -10.99 2.10
C TYR A 42 -23.41 -10.63 3.13
N LEU A 43 -22.31 -10.01 2.71
CA LEU A 43 -21.26 -9.58 3.63
C LEU A 43 -21.78 -8.55 4.65
N GLN A 44 -22.60 -7.60 4.21
CA GLN A 44 -23.21 -6.59 5.08
C GLN A 44 -24.11 -7.19 6.16
N ARG A 45 -24.88 -8.24 5.84
CA ARG A 45 -25.72 -8.95 6.82
C ARG A 45 -24.88 -9.65 7.90
N ASN A 46 -23.68 -10.10 7.56
CA ASN A 46 -22.79 -10.81 8.49
C ASN A 46 -21.86 -9.88 9.27
N ASP A 47 -21.55 -8.70 8.73
CA ASP A 47 -20.80 -7.64 9.40
C ASP A 47 -21.37 -6.25 9.06
N PRO A 48 -22.46 -5.84 9.72
CA PRO A 48 -23.09 -4.55 9.45
C PRO A 48 -22.17 -3.35 9.68
N SER A 49 -21.23 -3.46 10.62
CA SER A 49 -20.30 -2.37 10.97
C SER A 49 -19.31 -2.06 9.83
N GLY A 50 -19.07 -3.03 8.96
CA GLY A 50 -18.17 -2.92 7.83
C GLY A 50 -18.72 -2.17 6.61
N PHE A 51 -20.05 -1.88 6.57
CA PHE A 51 -20.74 -1.41 5.35
C PHE A 51 -21.60 -0.16 5.57
N ASN A 52 -21.04 0.88 6.16
CA ASN A 52 -21.70 2.17 6.19
C ASN A 52 -21.74 2.78 4.78
N GLU A 53 -22.82 3.50 4.47
CA GLU A 53 -22.94 4.23 3.21
C GLU A 53 -21.77 5.18 2.97
N PHE A 54 -21.28 5.20 1.73
CA PHE A 54 -20.36 6.21 1.28
C PHE A 54 -21.07 7.55 1.18
N ARG A 55 -20.57 8.55 1.89
CA ARG A 55 -21.06 9.93 1.86
C ARG A 55 -19.95 10.84 1.39
N ALA A 56 -20.26 11.73 0.49
CA ALA A 56 -19.32 12.70 0.00
C ALA A 56 -19.97 14.07 -0.15
N ARG A 57 -19.23 15.12 0.18
CA ARG A 57 -19.60 16.52 -0.06
C ARG A 57 -18.37 17.36 -0.36
N LYS A 58 -18.54 18.46 -1.09
CA LYS A 58 -17.43 19.38 -1.32
C LYS A 58 -16.85 19.85 0.01
N LEU A 59 -15.51 19.82 0.10
CA LEU A 59 -14.80 20.28 1.27
C LEU A 59 -15.06 21.77 1.51
N ASN A 60 -15.37 22.15 2.75
CA ASN A 60 -15.56 23.52 3.18
C ASN A 60 -14.78 23.78 4.46
N LEU A 61 -13.56 24.28 4.32
CA LEU A 61 -12.63 24.53 5.43
C LEU A 61 -13.19 25.41 6.53
N SER A 62 -14.12 26.33 6.22
CA SER A 62 -14.71 27.21 7.24
C SER A 62 -15.76 26.52 8.13
N LYS A 63 -16.29 25.39 7.70
CA LYS A 63 -17.37 24.63 8.38
C LYS A 63 -16.93 23.27 8.88
N ASP A 64 -15.94 22.68 8.22
CA ASP A 64 -15.57 21.29 8.45
C ASP A 64 -14.56 21.16 9.60
N LYS A 65 -15.02 20.56 10.70
CA LYS A 65 -14.17 20.16 11.80
C LYS A 65 -13.62 18.75 11.49
N ILE A 66 -12.44 18.70 10.89
CA ILE A 66 -11.82 17.45 10.49
C ILE A 66 -10.92 16.95 11.61
N LYS A 67 -11.09 15.67 11.98
CA LYS A 67 -10.24 15.00 12.98
C LYS A 67 -9.03 14.37 12.29
N GLU A 68 -7.87 14.49 12.90
CA GLU A 68 -6.62 13.87 12.46
C GLU A 68 -6.41 12.49 13.14
N PRO A 69 -5.64 11.58 12.52
CA PRO A 69 -4.94 11.68 11.23
C PRO A 69 -5.87 11.51 10.03
N LEU A 70 -5.55 12.19 8.95
CA LEU A 70 -6.38 12.25 7.74
C LEU A 70 -5.65 11.67 6.54
N GLY A 71 -6.37 10.92 5.70
CA GLY A 71 -5.89 10.44 4.42
C GLY A 71 -6.43 11.25 3.25
N ILE A 72 -5.67 11.34 2.15
CA ILE A 72 -6.11 11.88 0.86
C ILE A 72 -6.04 10.80 -0.22
N SER A 73 -7.09 10.71 -1.03
CA SER A 73 -7.20 9.74 -2.13
C SER A 73 -7.31 10.43 -3.47
N PHE A 74 -6.54 9.95 -4.45
CA PHE A 74 -6.58 10.36 -5.85
C PHE A 74 -7.11 9.19 -6.67
N LEU A 75 -8.23 9.37 -7.37
CA LEU A 75 -8.93 8.33 -8.11
C LEU A 75 -9.04 8.72 -9.58
N GLY A 76 -8.38 7.98 -10.48
CA GLY A 76 -8.37 8.29 -11.91
C GLY A 76 -7.72 9.63 -12.28
N VAL A 77 -6.79 10.12 -11.45
CA VAL A 77 -6.18 11.45 -11.58
C VAL A 77 -4.90 11.34 -12.40
N GLU A 78 -4.81 12.10 -13.49
CA GLU A 78 -3.62 12.16 -14.34
C GLU A 78 -2.77 13.40 -14.05
N GLU A 79 -3.39 14.49 -13.60
CA GLU A 79 -2.76 15.77 -13.28
C GLU A 79 -3.49 16.46 -12.14
N THR A 80 -2.79 17.28 -11.35
CA THR A 80 -3.39 18.12 -10.30
C THR A 80 -2.97 19.57 -10.47
N ASP A 81 -3.90 20.48 -10.16
CA ASP A 81 -3.58 21.88 -9.89
C ASP A 81 -3.08 21.98 -8.44
N VAL A 82 -1.75 22.08 -8.29
CA VAL A 82 -1.08 22.08 -6.98
C VAL A 82 -1.48 23.29 -6.14
N GLU A 83 -1.65 24.46 -6.75
CA GLU A 83 -2.04 25.70 -6.04
C GLU A 83 -3.48 25.58 -5.52
N TYR A 84 -4.39 25.12 -6.37
CA TYR A 84 -5.77 24.87 -5.97
C TYR A 84 -5.84 23.82 -4.86
N LEU A 85 -5.16 22.67 -5.02
CA LEU A 85 -5.15 21.62 -4.01
C LEU A 85 -4.60 22.15 -2.69
N ASN A 86 -3.47 22.87 -2.74
CA ASN A 86 -2.87 23.48 -1.54
C ASN A 86 -3.86 24.39 -0.81
N SER A 87 -4.54 25.27 -1.53
CA SER A 87 -5.53 26.18 -0.93
C SER A 87 -6.69 25.46 -0.24
N GLN A 88 -6.98 24.22 -0.64
CA GLN A 88 -8.06 23.42 -0.03
C GLN A 88 -7.60 22.60 1.18
N VAL A 89 -6.31 22.29 1.29
CA VAL A 89 -5.84 21.32 2.29
C VAL A 89 -4.62 21.77 3.12
N GLU A 90 -4.13 23.00 2.93
CA GLU A 90 -2.90 23.52 3.56
C GLU A 90 -2.90 23.47 5.11
N HIS A 91 -4.09 23.53 5.72
CA HIS A 91 -4.26 23.49 7.17
C HIS A 91 -4.52 22.08 7.71
N LEU A 92 -4.50 21.08 6.86
CA LEU A 92 -4.82 19.71 7.22
C LEU A 92 -3.54 18.87 7.38
N ASN A 93 -3.48 18.11 8.45
CA ASN A 93 -2.37 17.17 8.65
C ASN A 93 -2.68 15.85 7.95
N ILE A 94 -2.33 15.77 6.67
CA ILE A 94 -2.52 14.60 5.83
C ILE A 94 -1.30 13.69 5.98
N ASN A 95 -1.48 12.51 6.58
CA ASN A 95 -0.39 11.57 6.80
C ASN A 95 -0.51 10.26 6.00
N LYS A 96 -1.56 10.12 5.18
CA LYS A 96 -1.76 8.97 4.29
C LYS A 96 -2.14 9.43 2.90
N ILE A 97 -1.53 8.82 1.89
CA ILE A 97 -1.90 9.00 0.47
C ILE A 97 -2.38 7.67 -0.08
N ASN A 98 -3.48 7.71 -0.83
CA ASN A 98 -3.98 6.59 -1.61
C ASN A 98 -4.14 7.01 -3.07
N ILE A 99 -3.41 6.35 -3.97
CA ILE A 99 -3.46 6.61 -5.42
C ILE A 99 -4.04 5.36 -6.11
N ARG A 100 -5.15 5.52 -6.81
CA ARG A 100 -5.80 4.42 -7.54
C ARG A 100 -6.12 4.82 -8.97
N ASP A 101 -5.86 3.90 -9.89
CA ASP A 101 -6.13 4.07 -11.32
C ASP A 101 -5.57 5.39 -11.91
N SER A 102 -4.45 5.86 -11.36
CA SER A 102 -3.86 7.17 -11.58
C SER A 102 -2.36 7.06 -11.86
N LYS A 103 -1.71 8.18 -12.22
CA LYS A 103 -0.26 8.26 -12.20
C LYS A 103 0.28 8.33 -10.76
N LEU A 104 1.46 7.78 -10.52
CA LEU A 104 2.12 7.84 -9.20
C LEU A 104 2.91 9.13 -8.98
N ASP A 105 3.33 9.75 -10.06
CA ASP A 105 4.10 11.00 -10.10
C ASP A 105 3.21 12.25 -10.22
N ILE A 106 2.02 12.20 -9.62
CA ILE A 106 1.13 13.36 -9.51
C ILE A 106 1.82 14.44 -8.68
N PRO A 107 1.95 15.67 -9.16
CA PRO A 107 2.46 16.78 -8.37
C PRO A 107 1.58 17.03 -7.13
N LEU A 108 2.21 17.12 -5.96
CA LEU A 108 1.52 17.34 -4.68
C LEU A 108 2.16 18.52 -3.93
N PRO A 109 1.39 19.24 -3.11
CA PRO A 109 1.93 20.27 -2.22
C PRO A 109 3.01 19.69 -1.28
N GLU A 110 4.09 20.45 -1.04
CA GLU A 110 5.23 19.99 -0.24
C GLU A 110 4.81 19.61 1.19
N HIS A 111 3.89 20.35 1.82
CA HIS A 111 3.43 20.00 3.17
C HIS A 111 2.72 18.65 3.24
N ILE A 112 2.08 18.18 2.14
CA ILE A 112 1.53 16.82 2.07
C ILE A 112 2.67 15.82 1.99
N THR A 113 3.59 15.97 1.04
CA THR A 113 4.69 15.02 0.84
C THR A 113 5.58 14.91 2.07
N ASP A 114 5.79 16.03 2.79
CA ASP A 114 6.59 16.06 4.02
C ASP A 114 5.91 15.37 5.22
N ASN A 115 4.56 15.36 5.28
CA ASN A 115 3.83 14.78 6.41
C ASN A 115 3.40 13.32 6.20
N VAL A 116 3.43 12.83 4.97
CA VAL A 116 2.96 11.48 4.65
C VAL A 116 3.83 10.40 5.28
N LYS A 117 3.19 9.52 6.02
CA LYS A 117 3.78 8.32 6.65
C LYS A 117 3.41 7.04 5.93
N THR A 118 2.23 6.99 5.31
CA THR A 118 1.74 5.80 4.61
C THR A 118 1.36 6.15 3.18
N PHE A 119 1.95 5.43 2.24
CA PHE A 119 1.63 5.49 0.83
C PHE A 119 0.93 4.21 0.41
N PHE A 120 -0.23 4.35 -0.19
CA PHE A 120 -1.02 3.26 -0.69
C PHE A 120 -1.29 3.44 -2.19
N CYS A 121 -1.10 2.42 -2.99
CA CYS A 121 -1.52 2.44 -4.38
C CYS A 121 -2.13 1.12 -4.83
N GLY A 122 -3.04 1.19 -5.80
CA GLY A 122 -3.71 0.02 -6.35
C GLY A 122 -4.43 0.30 -7.65
N GLY A 123 -4.95 -0.75 -8.28
CA GLY A 123 -5.57 -0.65 -9.59
C GLY A 123 -4.55 -0.43 -10.71
N LYS A 124 -4.96 0.26 -11.78
CA LYS A 124 -4.11 0.51 -12.96
C LYS A 124 -3.19 1.71 -12.74
N VAL A 125 -2.19 1.57 -11.87
CA VAL A 125 -1.21 2.62 -11.61
C VAL A 125 0.05 2.44 -12.45
N LYS A 126 0.71 3.56 -12.75
CA LYS A 126 1.99 3.61 -13.47
C LYS A 126 2.79 4.84 -13.01
N GLY A 127 4.10 4.78 -13.11
CA GLY A 127 4.97 5.91 -12.80
C GLY A 127 5.99 5.60 -11.72
N VAL A 128 6.52 6.64 -11.10
CA VAL A 128 7.62 6.55 -10.14
C VAL A 128 7.14 6.96 -8.76
N ILE A 129 7.45 6.14 -7.76
CA ILE A 129 7.37 6.54 -6.35
C ILE A 129 8.75 7.11 -6.01
N ASP A 130 8.85 8.45 -6.00
CA ASP A 130 10.09 9.15 -5.67
C ASP A 130 10.20 9.27 -4.15
N LEU A 131 11.03 8.42 -3.55
CA LEU A 131 11.21 8.35 -2.10
C LEU A 131 11.89 9.62 -1.53
N ASP A 132 12.55 10.40 -2.37
CA ASP A 132 13.20 11.64 -1.95
C ASP A 132 12.18 12.75 -1.67
N LEU A 133 10.97 12.66 -2.26
CA LEU A 133 9.89 13.60 -2.00
C LEU A 133 9.19 13.35 -0.65
N TYR A 134 9.23 12.11 -0.15
CA TYR A 134 8.48 11.71 1.03
C TYR A 134 9.39 11.51 2.24
N LYS A 135 9.80 12.61 2.88
CA LYS A 135 10.80 12.62 3.97
C LYS A 135 10.45 11.76 5.18
N ASN A 136 9.15 11.63 5.49
CA ASN A 136 8.63 10.91 6.66
C ASN A 136 7.88 9.62 6.32
N LEU A 137 7.99 9.13 5.09
CA LEU A 137 7.32 7.91 4.65
C LEU A 137 7.91 6.69 5.35
N GLU A 138 7.05 5.93 6.03
CA GLU A 138 7.42 4.75 6.82
C GLU A 138 6.85 3.46 6.22
N GLU A 139 5.70 3.55 5.53
CA GLU A 139 4.96 2.39 5.02
C GLU A 139 4.51 2.59 3.57
N ILE A 140 4.75 1.57 2.74
CA ILE A 140 4.28 1.50 1.35
C ILE A 140 3.44 0.25 1.16
N ASN A 141 2.23 0.42 0.62
CA ASN A 141 1.30 -0.66 0.27
C ASN A 141 0.99 -0.59 -1.22
N ILE A 142 1.35 -1.63 -1.97
CA ILE A 142 1.11 -1.73 -3.41
C ILE A 142 0.21 -2.93 -3.67
N LEU A 143 -1.06 -2.69 -4.00
CA LEU A 143 -2.06 -3.75 -4.20
C LEU A 143 -2.07 -4.13 -5.68
N ASP A 144 -1.58 -4.24 -6.52
CA ASP A 144 -1.50 -4.62 -7.93
C ASP A 144 -0.17 -4.14 -8.52
N TRP A 145 0.91 -4.83 -8.14
CA TRP A 145 2.21 -4.49 -8.68
C TRP A 145 2.24 -4.70 -10.19
N ASP A 146 2.44 -3.61 -10.94
CA ASP A 146 2.75 -3.64 -12.36
C ASP A 146 4.25 -3.34 -12.58
N THR A 147 4.83 -3.89 -13.61
CA THR A 147 6.21 -3.60 -14.06
C THR A 147 6.43 -2.13 -14.42
N LYS A 148 5.37 -1.34 -14.54
CA LYS A 148 5.38 0.10 -14.78
C LYS A 148 5.59 0.94 -13.52
N ILE A 149 5.53 0.32 -12.34
CA ILE A 149 5.83 0.97 -11.07
C ILE A 149 7.33 0.86 -10.83
N LYS A 150 7.95 1.99 -10.49
CA LYS A 150 9.37 2.08 -10.15
C LYS A 150 9.57 2.87 -8.88
N PHE A 151 10.59 2.52 -8.12
CA PHE A 151 11.10 3.39 -7.06
C PHE A 151 12.23 4.27 -7.57
N LYS A 152 12.33 5.49 -7.05
CA LYS A 152 13.47 6.38 -7.20
C LYS A 152 13.93 6.82 -5.81
N ASN A 153 15.25 6.83 -5.57
CA ASN A 153 15.86 7.24 -4.30
C ASN A 153 17.29 7.71 -4.56
N ASP A 154 17.43 8.89 -5.15
CA ASP A 154 18.74 9.45 -5.55
C ASP A 154 19.58 9.81 -4.33
N SER A 155 18.95 10.28 -3.24
CA SER A 155 19.63 10.62 -1.98
C SER A 155 20.14 9.41 -1.21
N LYS A 156 19.66 8.20 -1.57
CA LYS A 156 19.91 6.94 -0.82
C LYS A 156 19.49 7.02 0.65
N LYS A 157 18.55 7.90 0.97
CA LYS A 157 18.00 8.08 2.31
C LYS A 157 16.49 7.90 2.25
N ASN A 158 15.95 7.03 3.07
CA ASN A 158 14.52 6.90 3.28
C ASN A 158 14.26 6.29 4.66
N ASN A 159 13.02 6.43 5.13
CA ASN A 159 12.58 5.93 6.42
C ASN A 159 11.64 4.72 6.30
N ILE A 160 11.60 4.07 5.14
CA ILE A 160 10.67 2.97 4.88
C ILE A 160 10.99 1.79 5.79
N ARG A 161 10.01 1.43 6.62
CA ARG A 161 10.10 0.31 7.56
C ARG A 161 9.19 -0.85 7.19
N LYS A 162 8.11 -0.56 6.45
CA LYS A 162 7.15 -1.59 6.03
C LYS A 162 6.85 -1.50 4.54
N LEU A 163 6.93 -2.65 3.86
CA LEU A 163 6.51 -2.81 2.47
C LEU A 163 5.50 -3.96 2.37
N VAL A 164 4.33 -3.67 1.81
CA VAL A 164 3.30 -4.67 1.46
C VAL A 164 3.10 -4.66 -0.05
N VAL A 165 3.24 -5.80 -0.70
CA VAL A 165 3.12 -5.90 -2.15
C VAL A 165 2.25 -7.10 -2.54
N TRP A 166 1.27 -6.84 -3.40
CA TRP A 166 0.42 -7.87 -3.99
C TRP A 166 0.72 -8.02 -5.48
N TYR A 167 0.69 -9.24 -5.97
CA TYR A 167 0.88 -9.62 -7.37
C TYR A 167 2.25 -9.27 -7.96
N HIS A 168 3.29 -9.17 -7.11
CA HIS A 168 4.66 -8.95 -7.57
C HIS A 168 5.18 -10.16 -8.38
N LYS A 169 5.38 -9.97 -9.68
CA LYS A 169 5.80 -11.02 -10.62
C LYS A 169 7.03 -10.59 -11.44
N PRO A 170 8.20 -10.44 -10.81
CA PRO A 170 9.42 -10.01 -11.49
C PRO A 170 9.90 -11.04 -12.50
N LYS A 171 10.53 -10.56 -13.59
CA LYS A 171 11.13 -11.43 -14.61
C LYS A 171 12.31 -12.22 -14.04
N GLU A 172 13.08 -11.59 -13.18
CA GLU A 172 14.29 -12.12 -12.54
C GLU A 172 13.98 -13.20 -11.48
N LYS A 173 12.73 -13.34 -11.08
CA LYS A 173 12.28 -14.31 -10.07
C LYS A 173 12.91 -14.14 -8.68
N THR A 174 13.44 -12.96 -8.39
CA THR A 174 14.08 -12.59 -7.12
C THR A 174 13.42 -11.36 -6.51
N LEU A 175 13.80 -11.00 -5.28
CA LEU A 175 13.35 -9.75 -4.63
C LEU A 175 14.29 -8.58 -4.84
N LYS A 176 15.46 -8.80 -5.40
CA LYS A 176 16.58 -7.85 -5.44
C LYS A 176 16.17 -6.45 -5.91
N THR A 177 15.51 -6.34 -7.06
CA THR A 177 15.10 -5.04 -7.61
C THR A 177 13.97 -4.38 -6.84
N LEU A 178 13.12 -5.16 -6.15
CA LEU A 178 12.04 -4.62 -5.34
C LEU A 178 12.55 -3.89 -4.09
N ILE A 179 13.60 -4.42 -3.47
CA ILE A 179 14.05 -4.00 -2.14
C ILE A 179 15.40 -3.28 -2.14
N GLU A 180 16.03 -3.08 -3.30
CA GLU A 180 17.40 -2.52 -3.41
C GLU A 180 17.60 -1.14 -2.76
N PHE A 181 16.51 -0.35 -2.61
CA PHE A 181 16.54 0.98 -1.98
C PHE A 181 16.01 1.01 -0.54
N LEU A 182 15.53 -0.13 -0.01
CA LEU A 182 14.78 -0.19 1.24
C LEU A 182 15.64 -0.65 2.43
N TYR A 183 16.76 0.02 2.66
CA TYR A 183 17.78 -0.39 3.64
C TYR A 183 17.29 -0.47 5.10
N ASN A 184 16.23 0.30 5.43
CA ASN A 184 15.66 0.37 6.79
C ASN A 184 14.45 -0.55 6.98
N LEU A 185 14.16 -1.42 6.00
CA LEU A 185 12.96 -2.26 6.03
C LEU A 185 12.99 -3.22 7.23
N GLU A 186 11.90 -3.18 8.00
CA GLU A 186 11.67 -4.04 9.16
C GLU A 186 10.63 -5.13 8.87
N ILE A 187 9.64 -4.83 8.02
CA ILE A 187 8.53 -5.73 7.71
C ILE A 187 8.35 -5.82 6.19
N LEU A 188 8.35 -7.04 5.66
CA LEU A 188 8.10 -7.34 4.26
C LEU A 188 6.95 -8.34 4.12
N GLU A 189 5.85 -7.90 3.51
CA GLU A 189 4.69 -8.74 3.21
C GLU A 189 4.48 -8.84 1.69
N ILE A 190 4.46 -10.04 1.15
CA ILE A 190 4.26 -10.30 -0.28
C ILE A 190 3.13 -11.29 -0.48
N ASN A 191 2.15 -10.91 -1.29
CA ASN A 191 1.01 -11.75 -1.60
C ASN A 191 0.90 -12.02 -3.11
N HIS A 192 0.74 -13.27 -3.52
CA HIS A 192 0.68 -13.69 -4.92
C HIS A 192 1.93 -13.31 -5.74
N THR A 193 3.01 -14.03 -5.53
CA THR A 193 4.28 -13.80 -6.25
C THR A 193 4.70 -15.02 -7.09
N ASN A 194 5.55 -14.75 -8.09
CA ASN A 194 6.18 -15.79 -8.89
C ASN A 194 7.68 -15.96 -8.61
N ILE A 195 8.19 -15.34 -7.53
CA ILE A 195 9.61 -15.46 -7.17
C ILE A 195 9.98 -16.91 -6.88
N GLU A 196 11.22 -17.26 -7.18
CA GLU A 196 11.80 -18.58 -6.92
C GLU A 196 12.81 -18.57 -5.77
N THR A 197 13.35 -17.38 -5.49
CA THR A 197 14.37 -17.18 -4.45
C THR A 197 14.13 -15.87 -3.72
N LEU A 198 14.59 -15.82 -2.46
CA LEU A 198 14.61 -14.61 -1.63
C LEU A 198 15.90 -13.81 -1.79
N GLU A 199 16.68 -14.05 -2.86
CA GLU A 199 17.88 -13.27 -3.15
C GLU A 199 17.60 -11.76 -3.05
N GLY A 200 18.47 -11.05 -2.30
CA GLY A 200 18.37 -9.63 -2.01
C GLY A 200 18.01 -9.34 -0.56
N VAL A 201 17.24 -10.24 0.12
CA VAL A 201 16.82 -9.98 1.52
C VAL A 201 18.02 -9.96 2.50
N GLU A 202 19.12 -10.59 2.16
CA GLU A 202 20.37 -10.60 2.95
C GLU A 202 20.94 -9.19 3.18
N ASN A 203 20.52 -8.21 2.35
CA ASN A 203 20.90 -6.81 2.48
C ASN A 203 20.01 -6.02 3.48
N LEU A 204 18.91 -6.61 3.92
CA LEU A 204 17.94 -5.98 4.83
C LEU A 204 18.36 -6.19 6.31
N ARG A 205 19.32 -5.40 6.77
CA ARG A 205 19.93 -5.52 8.10
C ARG A 205 18.95 -5.33 9.27
N PHE A 206 17.80 -4.70 9.01
CA PHE A 206 16.78 -4.38 10.01
C PHE A 206 15.55 -5.26 9.91
N LEU A 207 15.50 -6.21 8.97
CA LEU A 207 14.34 -7.06 8.75
C LEU A 207 14.01 -7.88 10.00
N LYS A 208 12.80 -7.70 10.53
CA LYS A 208 12.24 -8.38 11.72
C LYS A 208 11.19 -9.40 11.34
N GLU A 209 10.38 -9.08 10.32
CA GLU A 209 9.29 -9.94 9.88
C GLU A 209 9.28 -10.08 8.35
N ILE A 210 9.06 -11.29 7.88
CA ILE A 210 8.77 -11.57 6.48
C ILE A 210 7.56 -12.49 6.38
N GLU A 211 6.60 -12.09 5.55
CA GLU A 211 5.41 -12.87 5.23
C GLU A 211 5.29 -13.03 3.73
N ILE A 212 5.18 -14.27 3.25
CA ILE A 212 4.95 -14.58 1.84
C ILE A 212 3.75 -15.50 1.72
N GLN A 213 2.71 -14.99 1.04
CA GLN A 213 1.51 -15.74 0.74
C GLN A 213 1.42 -16.04 -0.76
N TYR A 214 1.00 -17.26 -1.10
CA TYR A 214 0.86 -17.72 -2.49
C TYR A 214 2.13 -17.56 -3.33
N GLY A 215 3.29 -17.77 -2.72
CA GLY A 215 4.59 -17.86 -3.38
C GLY A 215 4.80 -19.25 -3.99
N ARG A 216 3.97 -19.61 -4.98
CA ARG A 216 3.87 -20.98 -5.53
C ARG A 216 5.17 -21.51 -6.14
N ASN A 217 6.09 -20.63 -6.50
CA ASN A 217 7.38 -21.00 -7.14
C ASN A 217 8.56 -20.86 -6.18
N LEU A 218 8.38 -20.30 -5.00
CA LEU A 218 9.45 -20.07 -4.03
C LEU A 218 10.06 -21.39 -3.56
N LYS A 219 11.37 -21.49 -3.70
CA LYS A 219 12.19 -22.65 -3.33
C LYS A 219 13.32 -22.27 -2.38
N GLN A 220 14.10 -21.26 -2.73
CA GLN A 220 15.32 -20.85 -2.02
C GLN A 220 15.00 -19.76 -1.00
N ILE A 221 15.19 -20.08 0.28
CA ILE A 221 14.87 -19.22 1.43
C ILE A 221 16.06 -18.99 2.36
N ASP A 222 17.17 -19.65 2.13
CA ASP A 222 18.37 -19.64 2.95
C ASP A 222 19.05 -18.27 3.08
N TYR A 223 18.80 -17.33 2.16
CA TYR A 223 19.19 -15.92 2.28
C TYR A 223 18.69 -15.24 3.58
N LEU A 224 17.60 -15.74 4.17
CA LEU A 224 17.08 -15.24 5.45
C LEU A 224 18.05 -15.50 6.63
N ASN A 225 19.00 -16.41 6.50
CA ASN A 225 19.99 -16.68 7.54
C ASN A 225 20.89 -15.47 7.83
N GLU A 226 21.05 -14.58 6.83
CA GLU A 226 21.83 -13.35 6.98
C GLU A 226 21.05 -12.22 7.66
N CYS A 227 19.73 -12.32 7.77
CA CYS A 227 18.88 -11.35 8.42
C CYS A 227 18.93 -11.50 9.94
N LYS A 228 19.94 -10.94 10.59
CA LYS A 228 20.24 -11.18 12.03
C LYS A 228 19.15 -10.72 13.01
N LYS A 229 18.30 -9.77 12.61
CA LYS A 229 17.17 -9.24 13.41
C LYS A 229 15.84 -9.94 13.15
N LEU A 230 15.82 -10.90 12.22
CA LEU A 230 14.62 -11.61 11.84
C LEU A 230 14.07 -12.42 13.02
N GLY A 231 12.85 -12.11 13.44
CA GLY A 231 12.12 -12.75 14.54
C GLY A 231 10.90 -13.53 14.07
N LYS A 232 10.37 -13.21 12.87
CA LYS A 232 9.18 -13.89 12.37
C LYS A 232 9.26 -14.17 10.88
N VAL A 233 9.00 -15.42 10.52
CA VAL A 233 8.89 -15.91 9.14
C VAL A 233 7.55 -16.62 8.97
N PHE A 234 6.76 -16.18 8.03
CA PHE A 234 5.48 -16.80 7.71
C PHE A 234 5.39 -17.10 6.21
N PHE A 235 5.20 -18.38 5.87
CA PHE A 235 4.94 -18.84 4.51
C PHE A 235 3.57 -19.50 4.42
N ASN A 236 2.70 -18.95 3.59
CA ASN A 236 1.38 -19.51 3.33
C ASN A 236 1.23 -19.89 1.85
N ASN A 237 0.83 -21.13 1.58
CA ASN A 237 0.72 -21.66 0.22
C ASN A 237 2.01 -21.55 -0.63
N CYS A 238 3.16 -21.68 -0.01
CA CYS A 238 4.49 -21.75 -0.64
C CYS A 238 4.93 -23.22 -0.74
N LYS A 239 4.25 -24.00 -1.58
CA LYS A 239 4.37 -25.46 -1.61
C LYS A 239 5.75 -25.97 -2.06
N LYS A 240 6.50 -25.19 -2.85
CA LYS A 240 7.82 -25.59 -3.39
C LYS A 240 9.00 -25.33 -2.45
N ILE A 241 8.77 -24.75 -1.29
CA ILE A 241 9.80 -24.73 -0.24
C ILE A 241 9.92 -26.14 0.29
N GLU A 242 10.97 -26.85 -0.12
CA GLU A 242 11.20 -28.25 0.25
C GLU A 242 11.96 -28.33 1.57
N ASP A 243 12.75 -27.33 1.88
CA ASP A 243 13.80 -27.42 2.89
C ASP A 243 13.74 -26.24 3.86
N MET A 244 12.74 -26.31 4.77
CA MET A 244 12.66 -25.36 5.88
C MET A 244 13.83 -25.51 6.88
N GLU A 245 14.51 -26.65 6.88
CA GLU A 245 15.63 -26.96 7.75
C GLU A 245 16.87 -26.15 7.39
N LYS A 246 16.93 -25.61 6.18
CA LYS A 246 17.97 -24.64 5.77
C LYS A 246 17.93 -23.33 6.54
N LEU A 247 16.80 -23.00 7.15
CA LEU A 247 16.73 -21.85 8.04
C LEU A 247 17.36 -22.20 9.39
N HIS A 248 18.43 -21.51 9.73
CA HIS A 248 19.09 -21.68 10.99
C HIS A 248 18.17 -21.31 12.13
N GLN A 249 17.85 -22.28 12.96
CA GLN A 249 17.09 -22.06 14.19
C GLN A 249 17.90 -21.18 15.14
N ARG A 250 17.27 -20.16 15.70
CA ARG A 250 17.88 -19.28 16.69
C ARG A 250 16.85 -18.81 17.70
N GLU A 251 17.32 -18.44 18.87
CA GLU A 251 16.46 -17.92 19.92
C GLU A 251 15.64 -16.71 19.42
N GLY A 252 14.33 -16.73 19.70
CA GLY A 252 13.41 -15.66 19.29
C GLY A 252 12.95 -15.71 17.84
N LEU A 253 13.42 -16.66 17.02
CA LEU A 253 12.93 -16.81 15.64
C LEU A 253 11.71 -17.74 15.60
N TYR A 254 10.55 -17.18 15.26
CA TYR A 254 9.33 -17.93 15.00
C TYR A 254 9.17 -18.19 13.49
N ILE A 255 9.06 -19.46 13.13
CA ILE A 255 8.89 -19.89 11.73
C ILE A 255 7.58 -20.66 11.61
N GLN A 256 6.71 -20.23 10.70
CA GLN A 256 5.45 -20.91 10.39
C GLN A 256 5.33 -21.15 8.88
N LYS A 257 4.99 -22.37 8.49
CA LYS A 257 4.57 -22.73 7.14
C LYS A 257 3.15 -23.24 7.22
N ALA A 258 2.22 -22.60 6.53
CA ALA A 258 0.83 -23.00 6.41
C ALA A 258 0.50 -23.34 4.97
N ALA A 259 -0.46 -24.23 4.79
CA ALA A 259 -1.10 -24.50 3.50
C ALA A 259 -2.61 -24.51 3.72
N LEU A 260 -3.36 -23.85 2.87
CA LEU A 260 -4.79 -24.01 2.86
C LEU A 260 -5.10 -25.47 2.46
N PRO A 261 -6.07 -26.12 3.11
CA PRO A 261 -6.58 -27.39 2.62
C PRO A 261 -7.05 -27.17 1.18
N GLY A 262 -6.61 -28.06 0.29
CA GLY A 262 -6.89 -28.04 -1.15
C GLY A 262 -8.33 -28.34 -1.49
#